data_4f5a1a8b43b5d6f79033b3eaf906e824
#
_entry.id   4f5a1a8b43b5d6f79033b3eaf906e824
#
_cell.length_a   1.000
_cell.length_b   1.000
_cell.length_c   1.000
_cell.angle_alpha   90.00
_cell.angle_beta   90.00
_cell.angle_gamma   90.00
#
_symmetry.space_group_name_H-M   'P 1'
#
loop_
_entity.id
_entity.type
_entity.pdbx_description
1 polymer ?
#
loop_
_entity_poly.entity_id
_entity_poly.type
_entity_poly.pdbx_seq_one_letter_code
_entity_poly.pdbx_strand_id
1 'polypeptide(L)'
;MAIDLSKSYEYFQPEKVDCRIHIVGCGSVGATVAELLVRLGLTNIALWDMDTVSPHNLANQIFRQQDIGRSKVEALADILFDINPDVKDDLKLYKDGWNGQQLSGYVFLCVDNIELRKKIVEKHFDNPYVKAMFDFRTLLEAGQHYAADWSDYKMKKELHEFYTR
;
A
#
# COMPACT_ATOMS: atom_id res chain seq x y z
N MET A 1 19.53 -13.71 1.21
CA MET A 1 20.27 -12.93 2.23
C MET A 1 19.38 -11.77 2.62
N ALA A 2 19.04 -11.69 3.90
CA ALA A 2 18.20 -10.61 4.43
C ALA A 2 18.84 -9.23 4.17
N ILE A 3 18.02 -8.19 4.09
CA ILE A 3 18.49 -6.81 4.05
C ILE A 3 19.27 -6.50 5.34
N ASP A 4 20.42 -5.83 5.21
CA ASP A 4 21.14 -5.30 6.36
C ASP A 4 20.50 -3.99 6.85
N LEU A 5 19.81 -4.07 7.98
CA LEU A 5 19.10 -2.95 8.61
C LEU A 5 19.93 -2.23 9.67
N SER A 6 21.22 -2.57 9.84
CA SER A 6 22.06 -2.06 10.92
C SER A 6 22.07 -0.53 11.05
N LYS A 7 21.95 0.20 9.93
CA LYS A 7 21.94 1.67 9.93
C LYS A 7 20.59 2.30 10.24
N SER A 8 19.48 1.56 10.08
CA SER A 8 18.11 2.05 10.34
C SER A 8 17.51 1.49 11.63
N TYR A 9 18.08 0.43 12.18
CA TYR A 9 17.52 -0.32 13.29
C TYR A 9 17.33 0.52 14.57
N GLU A 10 18.16 1.50 14.80
CA GLU A 10 18.03 2.42 15.94
C GLU A 10 16.71 3.23 15.87
N TYR A 11 16.28 3.58 14.65
CA TYR A 11 15.11 4.43 14.42
C TYR A 11 13.85 3.62 14.12
N PHE A 12 14.00 2.45 13.47
CA PHE A 12 12.89 1.61 13.07
C PHE A 12 13.23 0.13 13.19
N GLN A 13 12.38 -0.61 13.90
CA GLN A 13 12.51 -2.03 14.16
C GLN A 13 11.32 -2.75 13.52
N PRO A 14 11.48 -3.40 12.35
CA PRO A 14 10.38 -3.97 11.59
C PRO A 14 9.64 -5.10 12.33
N GLU A 15 10.31 -5.83 13.21
CA GLU A 15 9.71 -6.88 14.04
C GLU A 15 8.68 -6.37 15.04
N LYS A 16 8.63 -5.06 15.29
CA LYS A 16 7.57 -4.44 16.10
C LYS A 16 6.27 -4.23 15.33
N VAL A 17 6.30 -4.37 14.02
CA VAL A 17 5.11 -4.33 13.17
C VAL A 17 4.58 -5.76 13.02
N ASP A 18 3.69 -6.15 13.92
CA ASP A 18 3.17 -7.51 14.08
C ASP A 18 1.88 -7.78 13.29
N CYS A 19 1.55 -6.94 12.31
CA CYS A 19 0.32 -7.03 11.55
C CYS A 19 0.56 -6.92 10.05
N ARG A 20 -0.47 -7.28 9.29
CA ARG A 20 -0.46 -7.14 7.82
C ARG A 20 -0.52 -5.68 7.41
N ILE A 21 0.17 -5.38 6.32
CA ILE A 21 0.12 -4.09 5.64
C ILE A 21 -0.57 -4.29 4.29
N HIS A 22 -1.66 -3.57 4.06
CA HIS A 22 -2.38 -3.60 2.79
C HIS A 22 -2.03 -2.35 1.98
N ILE A 23 -1.62 -2.54 0.73
CA ILE A 23 -1.40 -1.46 -0.24
C ILE A 23 -2.47 -1.61 -1.30
N VAL A 24 -3.45 -0.71 -1.28
CA VAL A 24 -4.58 -0.70 -2.20
C VAL A 24 -4.30 0.30 -3.32
N GLY A 25 -3.99 -0.24 -4.49
CA GLY A 25 -3.46 0.49 -5.64
C GLY A 25 -1.93 0.40 -5.73
N CYS A 26 -1.42 -0.18 -6.81
CA CYS A 26 0.00 -0.41 -7.08
C CYS A 26 0.51 0.45 -8.26
N GLY A 27 -0.01 1.67 -8.38
CA GLY A 27 0.48 2.66 -9.32
C GLY A 27 1.72 3.41 -8.80
N SER A 28 1.90 4.66 -9.20
CA SER A 28 3.06 5.47 -8.82
C SER A 28 3.26 5.55 -7.30
N VAL A 29 2.23 5.92 -6.56
CA VAL A 29 2.31 6.08 -5.10
C VAL A 29 2.43 4.73 -4.41
N GLY A 30 1.53 3.78 -4.71
CA GLY A 30 1.48 2.51 -3.99
C GLY A 30 2.71 1.65 -4.21
N ALA A 31 3.25 1.61 -5.42
CA ALA A 31 4.49 0.89 -5.70
C ALA A 31 5.69 1.49 -4.97
N THR A 32 5.77 2.82 -4.89
CA THR A 32 6.82 3.52 -4.12
C THR A 32 6.69 3.24 -2.62
N VAL A 33 5.48 3.27 -2.07
CA VAL A 33 5.22 2.90 -0.67
C VAL A 33 5.67 1.46 -0.41
N ALA A 34 5.28 0.51 -1.28
CA ALA A 34 5.67 -0.90 -1.15
C ALA A 34 7.20 -1.06 -1.14
N GLU A 35 7.90 -0.41 -2.08
CA GLU A 35 9.36 -0.42 -2.14
C GLU A 35 9.99 0.07 -0.84
N LEU A 36 9.56 1.22 -0.34
CA LEU A 36 10.11 1.81 0.88
C LEU A 36 9.88 0.94 2.11
N LEU A 37 8.70 0.34 2.24
CA LEU A 37 8.36 -0.56 3.34
C LEU A 37 9.23 -1.82 3.33
N VAL A 38 9.44 -2.40 2.13
CA VAL A 38 10.30 -3.58 1.97
C VAL A 38 11.77 -3.26 2.28
N ARG A 39 12.25 -2.07 1.90
CA ARG A 39 13.59 -1.60 2.27
C ARG A 39 13.74 -1.36 3.78
N LEU A 40 12.66 -1.07 4.48
CA LEU A 40 12.62 -1.01 5.94
C LEU A 40 12.54 -2.40 6.62
N GLY A 41 12.53 -3.48 5.84
CA GLY A 41 12.48 -4.85 6.35
C GLY A 41 11.07 -5.41 6.61
N LEU A 42 10.02 -4.70 6.17
CA LEU A 42 8.64 -5.18 6.31
C LEU A 42 8.30 -6.15 5.18
N THR A 43 7.84 -7.35 5.55
CA THR A 43 7.57 -8.44 4.59
C THR A 43 6.11 -8.82 4.51
N ASN A 44 5.35 -8.64 5.59
CA ASN A 44 3.93 -9.04 5.69
C ASN A 44 3.02 -8.05 4.94
N ILE A 45 3.12 -8.03 3.59
CA ILE A 45 2.46 -7.06 2.72
C ILE A 45 1.43 -7.76 1.83
N ALA A 46 0.30 -7.12 1.62
CA ALA A 46 -0.72 -7.49 0.64
C ALA A 46 -0.86 -6.38 -0.41
N LEU A 47 -0.71 -6.74 -1.67
CA LEU A 47 -0.82 -5.85 -2.82
C LEU A 47 -2.17 -6.05 -3.52
N TRP A 48 -2.89 -4.96 -3.78
CA TRP A 48 -4.21 -4.95 -4.37
C TRP A 48 -4.24 -4.04 -5.60
N ASP A 49 -4.34 -4.61 -6.80
CA ASP A 49 -4.50 -3.86 -8.05
C ASP A 49 -5.04 -4.77 -9.15
N MET A 50 -6.01 -4.29 -9.92
CA MET A 50 -6.61 -5.04 -11.03
C MET A 50 -5.97 -4.74 -12.38
N ASP A 51 -5.11 -3.73 -12.45
CA ASP A 51 -4.53 -3.27 -13.70
C ASP A 51 -3.33 -4.12 -14.17
N THR A 52 -3.05 -4.01 -15.45
CA THR A 52 -1.81 -4.45 -16.06
C THR A 52 -0.89 -3.28 -16.32
N VAL A 53 0.41 -3.57 -16.41
CA VAL A 53 1.42 -2.56 -16.74
C VAL A 53 1.28 -2.15 -18.21
N SER A 54 1.14 -0.87 -18.46
CA SER A 54 1.04 -0.25 -19.79
C SER A 54 2.29 0.58 -20.10
N PRO A 55 2.62 0.83 -21.40
CA PRO A 55 3.82 1.60 -21.75
C PRO A 55 3.89 2.99 -21.10
N HIS A 56 2.76 3.69 -20.93
CA HIS A 56 2.74 5.00 -20.29
C HIS A 56 3.07 4.94 -18.78
N ASN A 57 2.92 3.78 -18.13
CA ASN A 57 3.28 3.64 -16.72
C ASN A 57 4.80 3.73 -16.50
N LEU A 58 5.61 3.43 -17.52
CA LEU A 58 7.07 3.48 -17.41
C LEU A 58 7.60 4.91 -17.18
N ALA A 59 6.83 5.92 -17.51
CA ALA A 59 7.23 7.31 -17.34
C ALA A 59 7.18 7.79 -15.88
N ASN A 60 6.33 7.18 -15.05
CA ASN A 60 6.05 7.67 -13.69
C ASN A 60 5.82 6.58 -12.64
N GLN A 61 6.03 5.32 -13.00
CA GLN A 61 5.92 4.18 -12.08
C GLN A 61 7.19 3.33 -12.12
N ILE A 62 7.38 2.51 -11.11
CA ILE A 62 8.61 1.72 -10.92
C ILE A 62 8.80 0.60 -11.96
N PHE A 63 7.79 0.32 -12.78
CA PHE A 63 7.78 -0.79 -13.72
C PHE A 63 8.82 -0.63 -14.84
N ARG A 64 9.25 -1.78 -15.36
CA ARG A 64 10.30 -1.91 -16.38
C ARG A 64 9.68 -2.30 -17.72
N GLN A 65 10.43 -2.13 -18.80
CA GLN A 65 9.99 -2.51 -20.17
C GLN A 65 9.49 -3.95 -20.25
N GLN A 66 10.14 -4.86 -19.56
CA GLN A 66 9.78 -6.29 -19.52
C GLN A 66 8.48 -6.58 -18.75
N ASP A 67 7.98 -5.61 -17.98
CA ASP A 67 6.77 -5.76 -17.15
C ASP A 67 5.50 -5.40 -17.93
N ILE A 68 5.61 -4.80 -19.12
CA ILE A 68 4.47 -4.42 -19.96
C ILE A 68 3.58 -5.62 -20.24
N GLY A 69 2.27 -5.47 -20.01
CA GLY A 69 1.26 -6.50 -20.19
C GLY A 69 1.09 -7.46 -19.01
N ARG A 70 1.98 -7.41 -18.02
CA ARG A 70 1.85 -8.22 -16.79
C ARG A 70 0.92 -7.53 -15.79
N SER A 71 0.31 -8.31 -14.89
CA SER A 71 -0.42 -7.75 -13.75
C SER A 71 0.51 -6.87 -12.92
N LYS A 72 0.05 -5.66 -12.52
CA LYS A 72 0.84 -4.74 -11.69
C LYS A 72 1.30 -5.37 -10.38
N VAL A 73 0.43 -6.14 -9.71
CA VAL A 73 0.81 -6.78 -8.44
C VAL A 73 1.90 -7.85 -8.63
N GLU A 74 1.89 -8.59 -9.76
CA GLU A 74 2.93 -9.58 -10.06
C GLU A 74 4.26 -8.91 -10.44
N ALA A 75 4.21 -7.91 -11.31
CA ALA A 75 5.41 -7.17 -11.68
C ALA A 75 6.04 -6.47 -10.48
N LEU A 76 5.22 -5.88 -9.60
CA LEU A 76 5.69 -5.27 -8.37
C LEU A 76 6.28 -6.30 -7.41
N ALA A 77 5.65 -7.48 -7.27
CA ALA A 77 6.18 -8.55 -6.42
C ALA A 77 7.59 -8.97 -6.82
N ASP A 78 7.86 -9.12 -8.12
CA ASP A 78 9.20 -9.44 -8.61
C ASP A 78 10.23 -8.36 -8.23
N ILE A 79 9.84 -7.09 -8.38
CA ILE A 79 10.71 -5.95 -8.01
C ILE A 79 11.00 -5.96 -6.51
N LEU A 80 9.97 -6.18 -5.68
CA LEU A 80 10.12 -6.25 -4.22
C LEU A 80 10.98 -7.45 -3.80
N PHE A 81 10.83 -8.58 -4.49
CA PHE A 81 11.63 -9.77 -4.26
C PHE A 81 13.11 -9.56 -4.62
N ASP A 82 13.40 -8.82 -5.70
CA ASP A 82 14.77 -8.45 -6.06
C ASP A 82 15.43 -7.54 -5.00
N ILE A 83 14.64 -6.72 -4.30
CA ILE A 83 15.12 -5.84 -3.22
C ILE A 83 15.33 -6.63 -1.93
N ASN A 84 14.34 -7.41 -1.52
CA ASN A 84 14.37 -8.20 -0.30
C ASN A 84 13.73 -9.58 -0.53
N PRO A 85 14.54 -10.63 -0.72
CA PRO A 85 14.02 -11.99 -0.97
C PRO A 85 13.11 -12.53 0.15
N ASP A 86 13.20 -12.01 1.36
CA ASP A 86 12.42 -12.47 2.51
C ASP A 86 10.93 -12.14 2.39
N VAL A 87 10.53 -11.23 1.47
CA VAL A 87 9.11 -10.93 1.21
C VAL A 87 8.35 -12.09 0.57
N LYS A 88 9.04 -13.06 -0.05
CA LYS A 88 8.45 -14.10 -0.89
C LYS A 88 7.40 -14.93 -0.17
N ASP A 89 7.65 -15.26 1.09
CA ASP A 89 6.79 -16.17 1.84
C ASP A 89 5.56 -15.48 2.43
N ASP A 90 5.64 -14.17 2.67
CA ASP A 90 4.61 -13.39 3.35
C ASP A 90 3.77 -12.53 2.41
N LEU A 91 4.28 -12.23 1.21
CA LEU A 91 3.61 -11.37 0.24
C LEU A 91 2.33 -12.01 -0.31
N LYS A 92 1.23 -11.26 -0.30
CA LYS A 92 -0.05 -11.67 -0.89
C LYS A 92 -0.42 -10.77 -2.06
N LEU A 93 -0.89 -11.36 -3.14
CA LEU A 93 -1.23 -10.67 -4.38
C LEU A 93 -2.73 -10.84 -4.70
N TYR A 94 -3.42 -9.71 -4.84
CA TYR A 94 -4.85 -9.65 -5.16
C TYR A 94 -5.03 -8.95 -6.51
N LYS A 95 -5.02 -9.75 -7.59
CA LYS A 95 -5.09 -9.29 -8.99
C LYS A 95 -6.43 -8.68 -9.38
N ASP A 96 -7.50 -9.00 -8.66
CA ASP A 96 -8.83 -8.46 -8.93
C ASP A 96 -9.09 -7.14 -8.20
N GLY A 97 -8.06 -6.62 -7.51
CA GLY A 97 -8.18 -5.45 -6.66
C GLY A 97 -9.06 -5.69 -5.43
N TRP A 98 -9.33 -4.62 -4.69
CA TRP A 98 -10.23 -4.72 -3.56
C TRP A 98 -11.69 -4.62 -4.02
N ASN A 99 -12.50 -5.58 -3.61
CA ASN A 99 -13.93 -5.67 -3.93
C ASN A 99 -14.75 -6.11 -2.70
N GLY A 100 -14.57 -5.41 -1.59
CA GLY A 100 -15.33 -5.64 -0.37
C GLY A 100 -14.73 -6.62 0.63
N GLN A 101 -13.51 -7.11 0.43
CA GLN A 101 -12.84 -8.00 1.38
C GLN A 101 -12.53 -7.27 2.69
N GLN A 102 -12.45 -8.02 3.78
CA GLN A 102 -12.02 -7.48 5.08
C GLN A 102 -10.53 -7.18 5.05
N LEU A 103 -10.18 -6.00 5.58
CA LEU A 103 -8.81 -5.57 5.78
C LEU A 103 -8.49 -5.52 7.27
N SER A 104 -7.22 -5.59 7.61
CA SER A 104 -6.72 -5.51 8.98
C SER A 104 -5.34 -4.86 9.02
N GLY A 105 -4.86 -4.50 10.19
CA GLY A 105 -3.54 -3.91 10.33
C GLY A 105 -3.45 -2.51 9.74
N TYR A 106 -2.42 -2.25 8.94
CA TYR A 106 -2.21 -0.96 8.30
C TYR A 106 -2.72 -0.98 6.86
N VAL A 107 -3.49 0.04 6.48
CA VAL A 107 -4.10 0.15 5.14
C VAL A 107 -3.62 1.43 4.47
N PHE A 108 -2.94 1.28 3.33
CA PHE A 108 -2.50 2.40 2.49
C PHE A 108 -3.45 2.52 1.29
N LEU A 109 -4.15 3.64 1.20
CA LEU A 109 -5.08 3.97 0.12
C LEU A 109 -4.33 4.74 -0.96
N CYS A 110 -3.96 4.04 -2.03
CA CYS A 110 -3.11 4.56 -3.11
C CYS A 110 -3.79 4.50 -4.50
N VAL A 111 -5.07 4.10 -4.57
CA VAL A 111 -5.85 4.13 -5.81
C VAL A 111 -6.20 5.56 -6.21
N ASP A 112 -6.35 5.83 -7.50
CA ASP A 112 -6.80 7.13 -8.01
C ASP A 112 -8.32 7.33 -7.84
N ASN A 113 -9.09 6.26 -7.71
CA ASN A 113 -10.54 6.29 -7.58
C ASN A 113 -10.98 6.70 -6.16
N ILE A 114 -11.49 7.90 -6.01
CA ILE A 114 -11.97 8.47 -4.74
C ILE A 114 -13.15 7.68 -4.16
N GLU A 115 -14.09 7.24 -5.00
CA GLU A 115 -15.24 6.46 -4.55
C GLU A 115 -14.83 5.10 -3.97
N LEU A 116 -13.78 4.48 -4.53
CA LEU A 116 -13.24 3.25 -3.98
C LEU A 116 -12.61 3.48 -2.60
N ARG A 117 -11.85 4.57 -2.42
CA ARG A 117 -11.29 4.95 -1.10
C ARG A 117 -12.40 5.14 -0.08
N LYS A 118 -13.45 5.89 -0.45
CA LYS A 118 -14.63 6.11 0.40
C LYS A 118 -15.27 4.78 0.82
N LYS A 119 -15.52 3.87 -0.12
CA LYS A 119 -16.10 2.56 0.16
C LYS A 119 -15.25 1.73 1.14
N ILE A 120 -13.93 1.78 1.00
CA ILE A 120 -13.01 1.09 1.92
C ILE A 120 -13.13 1.68 3.33
N VAL A 121 -13.09 3.00 3.46
CA VAL A 121 -13.20 3.70 4.74
C VAL A 121 -14.55 3.41 5.40
N GLU A 122 -15.65 3.52 4.67
CA GLU A 122 -17.01 3.23 5.17
C GLU A 122 -17.15 1.80 5.65
N LYS A 123 -16.69 0.82 4.83
CA LYS A 123 -16.78 -0.59 5.20
C LYS A 123 -16.01 -0.93 6.47
N HIS A 124 -14.90 -0.25 6.70
CA HIS A 124 -14.01 -0.55 7.83
C HIS A 124 -14.14 0.45 8.99
N PHE A 125 -15.12 1.35 8.96
CA PHE A 125 -15.25 2.41 9.96
C PHE A 125 -15.27 1.88 11.40
N ASP A 126 -16.01 0.80 11.63
CA ASP A 126 -16.13 0.15 12.94
C ASP A 126 -15.33 -1.16 13.02
N ASN A 127 -14.37 -1.38 12.12
CA ASN A 127 -13.55 -2.57 12.12
C ASN A 127 -12.41 -2.46 13.15
N PRO A 128 -12.45 -3.24 14.25
CA PRO A 128 -11.45 -3.15 15.31
C PRO A 128 -10.09 -3.75 14.93
N TYR A 129 -10.01 -4.47 13.81
CA TYR A 129 -8.77 -5.11 13.35
C TYR A 129 -7.92 -4.19 12.48
N VAL A 130 -8.43 -3.08 12.01
CA VAL A 130 -7.65 -2.02 11.36
C VAL A 130 -6.96 -1.19 12.44
N LYS A 131 -5.65 -1.00 12.31
CA LYS A 131 -4.85 -0.18 13.24
C LYS A 131 -4.74 1.27 12.79
N ALA A 132 -4.48 1.48 11.51
CA ALA A 132 -4.45 2.81 10.92
C ALA A 132 -4.74 2.77 9.42
N MET A 133 -5.25 3.88 8.88
CA MET A 133 -5.36 4.10 7.43
C MET A 133 -4.53 5.32 7.02
N PHE A 134 -3.87 5.18 5.89
CA PHE A 134 -3.03 6.21 5.27
C PHE A 134 -3.60 6.52 3.88
N ASP A 135 -3.95 7.76 3.65
CA ASP A 135 -4.42 8.25 2.35
C ASP A 135 -3.34 9.09 1.70
N PHE A 136 -2.88 8.68 0.53
CA PHE A 136 -1.90 9.43 -0.26
C PHE A 136 -2.50 9.83 -1.60
N ARG A 137 -2.44 11.11 -1.90
CA ARG A 137 -2.95 11.69 -3.15
C ARG A 137 -1.89 12.55 -3.80
N THR A 138 -1.79 12.43 -5.11
CA THR A 138 -0.93 13.28 -5.91
C THR A 138 -1.77 14.00 -6.98
N LEU A 139 -1.53 15.28 -7.13
CA LEU A 139 -2.00 16.12 -8.21
C LEU A 139 -0.78 16.61 -9.00
N LEU A 140 -1.02 17.28 -10.12
CA LEU A 140 0.09 17.79 -10.96
C LEU A 140 1.05 18.70 -10.20
N GLU A 141 0.53 19.52 -9.29
CA GLU A 141 1.32 20.54 -8.57
C GLU A 141 1.19 20.41 -7.05
N ALA A 142 0.53 19.37 -6.55
CA ALA A 142 0.29 19.20 -5.11
C ALA A 142 0.27 17.73 -4.71
N GLY A 143 0.66 17.46 -3.47
CA GLY A 143 0.48 16.18 -2.81
C GLY A 143 -0.27 16.39 -1.50
N GLN A 144 -1.15 15.47 -1.17
CA GLN A 144 -1.84 15.41 0.10
C GLN A 144 -1.64 14.04 0.72
N HIS A 145 -1.41 14.01 2.01
CA HIS A 145 -1.39 12.77 2.76
C HIS A 145 -2.19 12.94 4.05
N TYR A 146 -2.84 11.89 4.45
CA TYR A 146 -3.58 11.82 5.69
C TYR A 146 -3.27 10.50 6.39
N ALA A 147 -3.08 10.54 7.70
CA ALA A 147 -2.91 9.33 8.50
C ALA A 147 -3.94 9.37 9.63
N ALA A 148 -4.71 8.31 9.79
CA ALA A 148 -5.72 8.19 10.83
C ALA A 148 -5.43 6.95 11.68
N ASP A 149 -5.19 7.15 12.98
CA ASP A 149 -5.25 6.08 13.97
C ASP A 149 -6.70 5.57 14.05
N TRP A 150 -6.89 4.29 13.75
CA TRP A 150 -8.25 3.73 13.63
C TRP A 150 -8.90 3.47 14.99
N SER A 151 -8.15 3.54 16.08
CA SER A 151 -8.69 3.55 17.44
C SER A 151 -9.23 4.93 17.86
N ASP A 152 -8.82 6.01 17.20
CA ASP A 152 -9.28 7.37 17.46
C ASP A 152 -10.50 7.71 16.58
N TYR A 153 -11.67 7.82 17.23
CA TYR A 153 -12.92 8.14 16.54
C TYR A 153 -12.88 9.45 15.78
N LYS A 154 -12.20 10.49 16.32
CA LYS A 154 -12.11 11.79 15.68
C LYS A 154 -11.30 11.69 14.38
N MET A 155 -10.15 11.04 14.41
CA MET A 155 -9.29 10.90 13.24
C MET A 155 -9.98 10.12 12.12
N LYS A 156 -10.60 8.98 12.42
CA LYS A 156 -11.33 8.21 11.40
C LYS A 156 -12.55 8.93 10.85
N LYS A 157 -13.24 9.72 11.68
CA LYS A 157 -14.34 10.58 11.23
C LYS A 157 -13.85 11.67 10.30
N GLU A 158 -12.76 12.34 10.61
CA GLU A 158 -12.15 13.36 9.76
C GLU A 158 -11.76 12.78 8.39
N LEU A 159 -11.15 11.60 8.36
CA LEU A 159 -10.82 10.91 7.11
C LEU A 159 -12.08 10.58 6.30
N HIS A 160 -13.12 10.08 6.94
CA HIS A 160 -14.40 9.78 6.27
C HIS A 160 -15.07 11.04 5.70
N GLU A 161 -15.13 12.12 6.49
CA GLU A 161 -15.71 13.40 6.06
C GLU A 161 -14.94 14.04 4.89
N PHE A 162 -13.64 13.75 4.78
CA PHE A 162 -12.82 14.22 3.69
C PHE A 162 -13.30 13.72 2.31
N TYR A 163 -13.96 12.55 2.25
CA TYR A 163 -14.54 12.03 1.01
C TYR A 163 -15.97 12.52 0.72
N THR A 164 -16.58 13.23 1.66
CA THR A 164 -17.98 13.69 1.54
C THR A 164 -18.09 15.18 1.30
N ARG A 165 -16.98 15.90 1.29
CA ARG A 165 -16.85 17.33 0.95
C ARG A 165 -16.51 17.50 -0.53
#